data_7f95c4c8809d99c089750f8ceaf5b8c2
#
_entry.id   7f95c4c8809d99c089750f8ceaf5b8c2
#
_cell.length_a   1.000
_cell.length_b   1.000
_cell.length_c   1.000
_cell.angle_alpha   90.00
_cell.angle_beta   90.00
_cell.angle_gamma   90.00
#
_symmetry.space_group_name_H-M   'P 1'
#
loop_
_entity.id
_entity.type
_entity.pdbx_description
1 polymer ?
#
loop_
_entity_poly.entity_id
_entity_poly.type
_entity_poly.pdbx_seq_one_letter_code
_entity_poly.pdbx_strand_id
1 'polypeptide(L)'
;MKQRVIISKQLQTELAEAIAECEHDRIFVLVDETTNKLCWSLVKDYLCLKDAQTIVIGATDRRKNLDTLVHVWESLQQGKATRHSLLINLGGGMVTDLGGFAASTYKRGINFINVPTTLLAMVDASVGGKTGINFGGLKNEIGVFNDAEFVLLDTNWLQTLDEENIRSGYAEMLKHGLIADETMWAELINFNLAQPNLYQLASMLNKSVRIKERIVAEDPHEKGIRKALNLGHTFGHAFESWAMKRQPVLHGYAVAFGLIAELYLATTQTDFPTERMRQTVNFIRAYYGSLPITCNDYPELIELMHHDKKNRGNEINVTLLGGIGDIRIDQTITEEDIKEALDFFREG
;
A
#
# COMPACT_ATOMS: atom_id res chain seq x y z
N MET A 1 -11.06 9.87 12.14
CA MET A 1 -9.68 9.39 12.03
C MET A 1 -8.83 10.11 13.06
N LYS A 2 -8.06 9.38 13.86
CA LYS A 2 -7.20 9.95 14.91
C LYS A 2 -5.81 10.31 14.36
N GLN A 3 -5.41 9.64 13.28
CA GLN A 3 -4.14 9.78 12.59
C GLN A 3 -3.96 11.17 11.97
N ARG A 4 -2.82 11.82 12.23
CA ARG A 4 -2.43 13.08 11.57
C ARG A 4 -1.38 12.82 10.49
N VAL A 5 -1.72 13.11 9.23
CA VAL A 5 -0.82 12.99 8.08
C VAL A 5 -0.20 14.35 7.79
N ILE A 6 1.12 14.43 7.91
CA ILE A 6 1.91 15.63 7.69
C ILE A 6 2.78 15.42 6.46
N ILE A 7 2.63 16.29 5.46
CA ILE A 7 3.52 16.35 4.31
C ILE A 7 4.72 17.20 4.73
N SER A 8 5.82 16.51 4.93
CA SER A 8 7.01 17.10 5.53
C SER A 8 7.68 18.11 4.59
N LYS A 9 8.12 19.21 5.19
CA LYS A 9 9.01 20.19 4.57
C LYS A 9 10.39 20.19 5.24
N GLN A 10 10.43 19.84 6.53
CA GLN A 10 11.62 19.75 7.36
C GLN A 10 11.45 18.60 8.36
N LEU A 11 11.76 17.39 7.92
CA LEU A 11 11.51 16.17 8.69
C LEU A 11 12.06 16.23 10.11
N GLN A 12 13.26 16.79 10.31
CA GLN A 12 13.87 16.90 11.63
C GLN A 12 13.00 17.68 12.63
N THR A 13 12.42 18.78 12.19
CA THR A 13 11.57 19.64 13.03
C THR A 13 10.23 18.96 13.30
N GLU A 14 9.58 18.48 12.25
CA GLU A 14 8.25 17.90 12.33
C GLU A 14 8.25 16.56 13.08
N LEU A 15 9.34 15.77 12.97
CA LEU A 15 9.52 14.56 13.77
C LEU A 15 9.73 14.90 15.25
N ALA A 16 10.51 15.94 15.56
CA ALA A 16 10.71 16.39 16.94
C ALA A 16 9.39 16.86 17.57
N GLU A 17 8.57 17.61 16.82
CA GLU A 17 7.25 18.06 17.25
C GLU A 17 6.31 16.87 17.47
N ALA A 18 6.25 15.93 16.52
CA ALA A 18 5.41 14.74 16.62
C ALA A 18 5.80 13.86 17.84
N ILE A 19 7.10 13.69 18.08
CA ILE A 19 7.60 12.98 19.27
C ILE A 19 7.19 13.71 20.56
N ALA A 20 7.36 15.04 20.61
CA ALA A 20 7.02 15.83 21.80
C ALA A 20 5.53 15.82 22.13
N GLU A 21 4.65 15.68 21.13
CA GLU A 21 3.21 15.55 21.34
C GLU A 21 2.79 14.14 21.78
N CYS A 22 3.59 13.11 21.53
CA CYS A 22 3.36 11.77 22.01
C CYS A 22 3.95 11.64 23.43
N GLU A 23 3.10 11.36 24.43
CA GLU A 23 3.61 10.98 25.76
C GLU A 23 4.51 9.74 25.63
N HIS A 24 5.75 9.81 26.07
CA HIS A 24 6.69 8.69 25.99
C HIS A 24 7.77 8.73 27.08
N ASP A 25 8.19 7.53 27.49
CA ASP A 25 9.33 7.33 28.40
C ASP A 25 10.59 6.81 27.66
N ARG A 26 10.39 6.14 26.52
CA ARG A 26 11.45 5.59 25.66
C ARG A 26 11.02 5.65 24.21
N ILE A 27 12.01 5.78 23.33
CA ILE A 27 11.82 5.77 21.89
C ILE A 27 12.51 4.55 21.29
N PHE A 28 11.78 3.84 20.44
CA PHE A 28 12.30 2.77 19.61
C PHE A 28 12.10 3.13 18.15
N VAL A 29 13.08 2.79 17.31
CA VAL A 29 12.99 3.00 15.85
C VAL A 29 13.10 1.64 15.18
N LEU A 30 12.02 1.24 14.51
CA LEU A 30 11.96 0.02 13.70
C LEU A 30 12.36 0.35 12.27
N VAL A 31 13.33 -0.39 11.75
CA VAL A 31 13.81 -0.33 10.36
C VAL A 31 14.03 -1.75 9.82
N ASP A 32 14.01 -1.91 8.51
CA ASP A 32 14.57 -3.10 7.89
C ASP A 32 16.04 -2.90 7.50
N GLU A 33 16.73 -3.97 7.08
CA GLU A 33 18.15 -3.94 6.70
C GLU A 33 18.46 -2.90 5.61
N THR A 34 17.51 -2.66 4.69
CA THR A 34 17.66 -1.70 3.59
C THR A 34 17.49 -0.28 4.11
N THR A 35 16.40 -0.02 4.82
CA THR A 35 16.09 1.31 5.37
C THR A 35 17.04 1.70 6.50
N ASN A 36 17.61 0.73 7.22
CA ASN A 36 18.70 0.99 8.18
C ASN A 36 19.91 1.64 7.49
N LYS A 37 20.27 1.17 6.30
CA LYS A 37 21.42 1.69 5.53
C LYS A 37 21.10 3.00 4.82
N LEU A 38 19.96 3.08 4.15
CA LEU A 38 19.62 4.16 3.24
C LEU A 38 18.92 5.33 3.92
N CYS A 39 18.15 5.07 4.98
CA CYS A 39 17.29 6.07 5.60
C CYS A 39 17.70 6.39 7.04
N TRP A 40 17.85 5.38 7.89
CA TRP A 40 18.20 5.57 9.30
C TRP A 40 19.55 6.29 9.46
N SER A 41 20.54 5.94 8.65
CA SER A 41 21.85 6.59 8.63
C SER A 41 21.79 8.11 8.42
N LEU A 42 20.74 8.64 7.80
CA LEU A 42 20.56 10.07 7.52
C LEU A 42 19.87 10.83 8.66
N VAL A 43 19.14 10.15 9.52
CA VAL A 43 18.31 10.78 10.56
C VAL A 43 18.69 10.40 12.00
N LYS A 44 19.50 9.35 12.20
CA LYS A 44 19.90 8.86 13.54
C LYS A 44 20.54 9.90 14.44
N ASP A 45 21.18 10.91 13.84
CA ASP A 45 21.87 11.98 14.56
C ASP A 45 20.95 13.18 14.88
N TYR A 46 19.64 13.07 14.57
CA TYR A 46 18.67 14.08 15.00
C TYR A 46 18.57 14.10 16.53
N LEU A 47 18.57 15.29 17.11
CA LEU A 47 18.57 15.45 18.56
C LEU A 47 17.39 14.73 19.25
N CYS A 48 16.22 14.72 18.62
CA CYS A 48 15.03 14.03 19.13
C CYS A 48 15.14 12.49 19.13
N LEU A 49 16.14 11.93 18.43
CA LEU A 49 16.39 10.48 18.34
C LEU A 49 17.64 10.03 19.09
N LYS A 50 18.32 10.95 19.79
CA LYS A 50 19.62 10.71 20.46
C LYS A 50 19.63 9.46 21.36
N ASP A 51 18.55 9.23 22.09
CA ASP A 51 18.42 8.11 23.03
C ASP A 51 17.53 6.98 22.49
N ALA A 52 17.21 7.02 21.20
CA ALA A 52 16.36 6.01 20.58
C ALA A 52 17.08 4.66 20.42
N GLN A 53 16.39 3.59 20.71
CA GLN A 53 16.87 2.22 20.51
C GLN A 53 16.42 1.71 19.14
N THR A 54 17.36 1.24 18.32
CA THR A 54 17.06 0.76 16.96
C THR A 54 16.73 -0.75 16.97
N ILE A 55 15.64 -1.12 16.31
CA ILE A 55 15.25 -2.50 16.05
C ILE A 55 15.39 -2.73 14.54
N VAL A 56 16.24 -3.69 14.15
CA VAL A 56 16.48 -4.02 12.74
C VAL A 56 15.86 -5.35 12.42
N ILE A 57 15.02 -5.39 11.38
CA ILE A 57 14.39 -6.62 10.87
C ILE A 57 14.89 -6.94 9.47
N GLY A 58 14.68 -8.18 9.02
CA GLY A 58 15.04 -8.57 7.65
C GLY A 58 14.19 -7.81 6.62
N ALA A 59 14.81 -7.46 5.50
CA ALA A 59 14.13 -6.81 4.39
C ALA A 59 13.20 -7.79 3.62
N THR A 60 12.31 -7.25 2.82
CA THR A 60 11.32 -7.91 1.96
C THR A 60 10.03 -8.35 2.65
N ASP A 61 8.94 -8.39 1.88
CA ASP A 61 7.61 -8.77 2.35
C ASP A 61 7.51 -10.21 2.89
N ARG A 62 8.45 -11.09 2.52
CA ARG A 62 8.56 -12.44 3.10
C ARG A 62 8.86 -12.42 4.61
N ARG A 63 9.42 -11.32 5.11
CA ARG A 63 9.70 -11.10 6.54
C ARG A 63 8.53 -10.48 7.30
N LYS A 64 7.44 -10.14 6.62
CA LYS A 64 6.21 -9.68 7.25
C LYS A 64 5.42 -10.84 7.85
N ASN A 65 5.98 -11.51 8.84
CA ASN A 65 5.47 -12.76 9.42
C ASN A 65 5.53 -12.76 10.95
N LEU A 66 5.01 -13.84 11.56
CA LEU A 66 4.95 -13.99 13.01
C LEU A 66 6.34 -14.00 13.66
N ASP A 67 7.33 -14.66 13.05
CA ASP A 67 8.68 -14.75 13.63
C ASP A 67 9.33 -13.38 13.75
N THR A 68 9.19 -12.54 12.72
CA THR A 68 9.66 -11.16 12.75
C THR A 68 8.90 -10.32 13.77
N LEU A 69 7.59 -10.52 13.90
CA LEU A 69 6.78 -9.84 14.91
C LEU A 69 7.24 -10.20 16.33
N VAL A 70 7.51 -11.49 16.60
CA VAL A 70 8.06 -11.95 17.89
C VAL A 70 9.40 -11.27 18.16
N HIS A 71 10.30 -11.21 17.17
CA HIS A 71 11.57 -10.51 17.32
C HIS A 71 11.42 -9.04 17.69
N VAL A 72 10.43 -8.33 17.12
CA VAL A 72 10.14 -6.93 17.50
C VAL A 72 9.66 -6.85 18.95
N TRP A 73 8.74 -7.73 19.38
CA TRP A 73 8.28 -7.75 20.77
C TRP A 73 9.40 -8.08 21.77
N GLU A 74 10.28 -9.03 21.46
CA GLU A 74 11.44 -9.37 22.27
C GLU A 74 12.40 -8.19 22.38
N SER A 75 12.66 -7.49 21.27
CA SER A 75 13.51 -6.30 21.24
C SER A 75 12.94 -5.17 22.10
N LEU A 76 11.63 -4.92 22.03
CA LEU A 76 10.93 -3.98 22.90
C LEU A 76 11.05 -4.37 24.37
N GLN A 77 10.89 -5.67 24.69
CA GLN A 77 11.01 -6.18 26.07
C GLN A 77 12.44 -6.04 26.59
N GLN A 78 13.44 -6.42 25.83
CA GLN A 78 14.87 -6.28 26.18
C GLN A 78 15.26 -4.81 26.39
N GLY A 79 14.74 -3.93 25.54
CA GLY A 79 14.90 -2.47 25.66
C GLY A 79 14.08 -1.87 26.81
N LYS A 80 13.39 -2.69 27.61
CA LYS A 80 12.56 -2.28 28.76
C LYS A 80 11.43 -1.31 28.37
N ALA A 81 10.80 -1.54 27.19
CA ALA A 81 9.64 -0.77 26.77
C ALA A 81 8.48 -0.89 27.79
N THR A 82 7.84 0.23 28.08
CA THR A 82 6.67 0.33 28.94
C THR A 82 5.39 0.53 28.12
N ARG A 83 4.26 0.79 28.76
CA ARG A 83 3.02 1.18 28.07
C ARG A 83 3.06 2.60 27.50
N HIS A 84 4.01 3.39 27.93
CA HIS A 84 4.23 4.78 27.51
C HIS A 84 5.38 4.91 26.52
N SER A 85 5.96 3.80 26.05
CA SER A 85 7.02 3.86 25.04
C SER A 85 6.46 4.20 23.66
N LEU A 86 7.27 4.83 22.82
CA LEU A 86 6.94 5.23 21.45
C LEU A 86 7.72 4.38 20.47
N LEU A 87 7.02 3.82 19.47
CA LEU A 87 7.64 3.13 18.33
C LEU A 87 7.58 4.02 17.08
N ILE A 88 8.72 4.27 16.45
CA ILE A 88 8.81 4.98 15.16
C ILE A 88 9.11 3.94 14.08
N ASN A 89 8.20 3.77 13.13
CA ASN A 89 8.36 2.87 11.98
C ASN A 89 8.96 3.65 10.81
N LEU A 90 10.26 3.53 10.58
CA LEU A 90 10.97 4.19 9.49
C LEU A 90 11.25 3.17 8.38
N GLY A 91 10.38 3.10 7.37
CA GLY A 91 10.54 2.12 6.30
C GLY A 91 9.40 2.06 5.30
N GLY A 92 9.43 1.05 4.45
CA GLY A 92 8.37 0.75 3.49
C GLY A 92 7.12 0.17 4.13
N GLY A 93 6.14 -0.25 3.32
CA GLY A 93 4.85 -0.80 3.78
C GLY A 93 5.00 -2.00 4.73
N MET A 94 6.01 -2.87 4.51
CA MET A 94 6.28 -3.99 5.40
C MET A 94 6.63 -3.51 6.82
N VAL A 95 7.46 -2.49 6.94
CA VAL A 95 7.87 -1.92 8.24
C VAL A 95 6.71 -1.21 8.93
N THR A 96 5.92 -0.40 8.19
CA THR A 96 4.80 0.34 8.76
C THR A 96 3.67 -0.59 9.20
N ASP A 97 3.35 -1.64 8.44
CA ASP A 97 2.29 -2.60 8.76
C ASP A 97 2.67 -3.48 9.96
N LEU A 98 3.86 -4.11 9.91
CA LEU A 98 4.33 -5.00 10.98
C LEU A 98 4.62 -4.20 12.25
N GLY A 99 5.26 -3.05 12.14
CA GLY A 99 5.55 -2.17 13.29
C GLY A 99 4.30 -1.60 13.92
N GLY A 100 3.32 -1.17 13.11
CA GLY A 100 2.01 -0.74 13.59
C GLY A 100 1.27 -1.86 14.33
N PHE A 101 1.32 -3.10 13.80
CA PHE A 101 0.73 -4.26 14.47
C PHE A 101 1.48 -4.64 15.75
N ALA A 102 2.81 -4.59 15.75
CA ALA A 102 3.63 -4.81 16.94
C ALA A 102 3.29 -3.80 18.05
N ALA A 103 3.22 -2.52 17.70
CA ALA A 103 2.83 -1.46 18.63
C ALA A 103 1.41 -1.65 19.17
N SER A 104 0.47 -2.02 18.32
CA SER A 104 -0.94 -2.22 18.67
C SER A 104 -1.17 -3.37 19.65
N THR A 105 -0.31 -4.37 19.64
CA THR A 105 -0.45 -5.61 20.40
C THR A 105 0.48 -5.67 21.62
N TYR A 106 1.63 -4.99 21.58
CA TYR A 106 2.56 -4.95 22.71
C TYR A 106 1.93 -4.23 23.91
N LYS A 107 1.90 -4.90 25.07
CA LYS A 107 1.29 -4.38 26.34
C LYS A 107 -0.14 -3.83 26.18
N ARG A 108 -0.91 -4.32 25.21
CA ARG A 108 -2.27 -3.88 24.82
C ARG A 108 -2.31 -2.52 24.11
N GLY A 109 -1.22 -2.15 23.49
CA GLY A 109 -1.06 -0.93 22.70
C GLY A 109 -0.06 0.06 23.30
N ILE A 110 0.87 0.50 22.45
CA ILE A 110 1.77 1.64 22.67
C ILE A 110 1.61 2.60 21.50
N ASN A 111 1.95 3.87 21.69
CA ASN A 111 1.91 4.87 20.63
C ASN A 111 2.93 4.54 19.53
N PHE A 112 2.58 4.87 18.28
CA PHE A 112 3.53 4.76 17.18
C PHE A 112 3.38 5.88 16.16
N ILE A 113 4.51 6.18 15.47
CA ILE A 113 4.62 7.14 14.37
C ILE A 113 5.11 6.39 13.14
N ASN A 114 4.52 6.64 11.98
CA ASN A 114 5.00 6.13 10.70
C ASN A 114 5.80 7.20 9.95
N VAL A 115 6.99 6.85 9.51
CA VAL A 115 7.83 7.62 8.58
C VAL A 115 8.07 6.76 7.34
N PRO A 116 7.08 6.69 6.42
CA PRO A 116 7.18 5.84 5.24
C PRO A 116 8.27 6.32 4.29
N THR A 117 9.05 5.37 3.76
CA THR A 117 10.20 5.66 2.91
C THR A 117 10.03 5.18 1.46
N THR A 118 8.97 4.43 1.15
CA THR A 118 8.64 4.04 -0.22
C THR A 118 7.41 4.77 -0.72
N LEU A 119 7.33 5.01 -2.04
CA LEU A 119 6.16 5.66 -2.63
C LEU A 119 4.86 4.90 -2.30
N LEU A 120 4.89 3.55 -2.35
CA LEU A 120 3.76 2.71 -1.98
C LEU A 120 3.33 2.93 -0.52
N ALA A 121 4.28 2.99 0.41
CA ALA A 121 3.95 3.23 1.81
C ALA A 121 3.40 4.65 2.04
N MET A 122 3.91 5.65 1.33
CA MET A 122 3.44 7.04 1.44
C MET A 122 2.01 7.19 0.93
N VAL A 123 1.71 6.60 -0.25
CA VAL A 123 0.41 6.78 -0.91
C VAL A 123 -0.67 5.88 -0.34
N ASP A 124 -0.28 4.70 0.17
CA ASP A 124 -1.24 3.67 0.58
C ASP A 124 -0.97 3.09 1.96
N ALA A 125 0.07 2.27 2.17
CA ALA A 125 0.18 1.39 3.31
C ALA A 125 0.20 2.10 4.68
N SER A 126 0.85 3.26 4.82
CA SER A 126 0.96 3.96 6.10
C SER A 126 -0.28 4.76 6.50
N VAL A 127 -1.25 4.95 5.60
CA VAL A 127 -2.44 5.79 5.82
C VAL A 127 -3.69 4.91 5.96
N GLY A 128 -4.46 5.12 7.02
CA GLY A 128 -5.76 4.46 7.22
C GLY A 128 -5.78 3.31 8.20
N GLY A 129 -4.73 3.17 9.03
CA GLY A 129 -4.72 2.36 10.23
C GLY A 129 -4.77 0.85 10.03
N LYS A 130 -4.73 0.33 8.80
CA LYS A 130 -4.59 -1.12 8.57
C LYS A 130 -3.16 -1.53 8.91
N THR A 131 -3.00 -2.38 9.91
CA THR A 131 -1.71 -2.95 10.31
C THR A 131 -1.83 -4.46 10.38
N GLY A 132 -0.73 -5.20 10.13
CA GLY A 132 -0.83 -6.66 10.15
C GLY A 132 0.38 -7.38 9.60
N ILE A 133 0.25 -8.70 9.57
CA ILE A 133 1.25 -9.64 9.09
C ILE A 133 0.65 -10.66 8.13
N ASN A 134 1.53 -11.30 7.37
CA ASN A 134 1.21 -12.45 6.54
C ASN A 134 1.16 -13.71 7.42
N PHE A 135 0.23 -14.63 7.14
CA PHE A 135 0.09 -15.87 7.90
C PHE A 135 -0.46 -16.99 7.01
N GLY A 136 0.05 -18.22 7.21
CA GLY A 136 -0.43 -19.40 6.47
C GLY A 136 -0.23 -19.32 4.94
N GLY A 137 0.72 -18.52 4.47
CA GLY A 137 0.96 -18.30 3.04
C GLY A 137 0.05 -17.22 2.41
N LEU A 138 -0.83 -16.60 3.21
CA LEU A 138 -1.73 -15.54 2.78
C LEU A 138 -1.21 -14.17 3.26
N LYS A 139 -1.40 -13.13 2.43
CA LYS A 139 -1.01 -11.76 2.74
C LYS A 139 -2.01 -11.07 3.67
N ASN A 140 -1.48 -10.28 4.62
CA ASN A 140 -2.25 -9.42 5.51
C ASN A 140 -3.41 -10.16 6.22
N GLU A 141 -3.19 -11.43 6.59
CA GLU A 141 -4.22 -12.31 7.15
C GLU A 141 -4.56 -11.96 8.60
N ILE A 142 -3.55 -11.56 9.36
CA ILE A 142 -3.73 -11.20 10.77
C ILE A 142 -3.36 -9.74 10.95
N GLY A 143 -4.28 -8.94 11.51
CA GLY A 143 -4.05 -7.53 11.73
C GLY A 143 -5.13 -6.86 12.54
N VAL A 144 -4.97 -5.56 12.75
CA VAL A 144 -5.93 -4.71 13.44
C VAL A 144 -6.09 -3.37 12.71
N PHE A 145 -7.21 -2.70 12.97
CA PHE A 145 -7.36 -1.30 12.62
C PHE A 145 -6.89 -0.46 13.80
N ASN A 146 -5.71 0.14 13.69
CA ASN A 146 -5.18 1.07 14.69
C ASN A 146 -4.37 2.17 13.99
N ASP A 147 -4.76 3.41 14.20
CA ASP A 147 -4.13 4.58 13.61
C ASP A 147 -2.76 4.87 14.25
N ALA A 148 -1.74 5.21 13.47
CA ALA A 148 -0.56 5.88 13.97
C ALA A 148 -0.95 7.27 14.53
N GLU A 149 -0.27 7.76 15.56
CA GLU A 149 -0.50 9.13 16.02
C GLU A 149 -0.16 10.12 14.91
N PHE A 150 0.96 9.87 14.21
CA PHE A 150 1.43 10.67 13.07
C PHE A 150 1.91 9.80 11.92
N VAL A 151 1.72 10.29 10.70
CA VAL A 151 2.39 9.82 9.49
C VAL A 151 3.14 11.00 8.88
N LEU A 152 4.47 10.91 8.83
CA LEU A 152 5.33 11.97 8.31
C LEU A 152 5.80 11.60 6.91
N LEU A 153 5.26 12.26 5.90
CA LEU A 153 5.56 11.99 4.49
C LEU A 153 6.67 12.92 4.00
N ASP A 154 7.90 12.45 4.00
CA ASP A 154 9.03 13.19 3.43
C ASP A 154 9.35 12.65 2.03
N THR A 155 9.06 13.44 1.01
CA THR A 155 9.29 13.06 -0.39
C THR A 155 10.77 12.99 -0.78
N ASN A 156 11.69 13.46 0.08
CA ASN A 156 13.12 13.27 -0.14
C ASN A 156 13.51 11.79 -0.17
N TRP A 157 12.77 10.91 0.51
CA TRP A 157 13.00 9.47 0.47
C TRP A 157 12.85 8.86 -0.93
N LEU A 158 12.08 9.50 -1.84
CA LEU A 158 11.93 9.02 -3.21
C LEU A 158 13.26 8.93 -3.96
N GLN A 159 14.28 9.71 -3.54
CA GLN A 159 15.64 9.66 -4.10
C GLN A 159 16.39 8.37 -3.72
N THR A 160 15.93 7.63 -2.71
CA THR A 160 16.52 6.36 -2.26
C THR A 160 15.94 5.15 -2.96
N LEU A 161 14.91 5.33 -3.81
CA LEU A 161 14.18 4.27 -4.46
C LEU A 161 14.72 3.99 -5.86
N ASP A 162 14.69 2.72 -6.24
CA ASP A 162 14.83 2.31 -7.63
C ASP A 162 13.54 2.54 -8.43
N GLU A 163 13.64 2.41 -9.75
CA GLU A 163 12.51 2.62 -10.66
C GLU A 163 11.33 1.68 -10.38
N GLU A 164 11.60 0.42 -10.01
CA GLU A 164 10.57 -0.58 -9.76
C GLU A 164 9.74 -0.20 -8.52
N ASN A 165 10.39 0.26 -7.45
CA ASN A 165 9.70 0.73 -6.26
C ASN A 165 8.90 2.03 -6.50
N ILE A 166 9.39 2.93 -7.36
CA ILE A 166 8.62 4.10 -7.79
C ILE A 166 7.39 3.66 -8.58
N ARG A 167 7.54 2.78 -9.57
CA ARG A 167 6.40 2.24 -10.34
C ARG A 167 5.40 1.53 -9.46
N SER A 168 5.88 0.73 -8.49
CA SER A 168 4.99 0.04 -7.55
C SER A 168 4.08 0.99 -6.77
N GLY A 169 4.61 2.08 -6.23
CA GLY A 169 3.76 3.08 -5.56
C GLY A 169 2.89 3.88 -6.53
N TYR A 170 3.38 4.10 -7.74
CA TYR A 170 2.65 4.86 -8.76
C TYR A 170 1.37 4.16 -9.24
N ALA A 171 1.33 2.85 -9.25
CA ALA A 171 0.11 2.08 -9.56
C ALA A 171 -1.06 2.44 -8.61
N GLU A 172 -0.77 2.65 -7.33
CA GLU A 172 -1.76 3.10 -6.35
C GLU A 172 -2.20 4.55 -6.60
N MET A 173 -1.28 5.42 -7.03
CA MET A 173 -1.65 6.77 -7.46
C MET A 173 -2.57 6.73 -8.68
N LEU A 174 -2.28 5.87 -9.67
CA LEU A 174 -3.12 5.69 -10.86
C LEU A 174 -4.52 5.20 -10.48
N LYS A 175 -4.64 4.24 -9.56
CA LYS A 175 -5.91 3.83 -8.96
C LYS A 175 -6.64 5.02 -8.33
N HIS A 176 -5.94 5.84 -7.54
CA HIS A 176 -6.53 7.02 -6.92
C HIS A 176 -7.03 8.04 -7.96
N GLY A 177 -6.31 8.23 -9.08
CA GLY A 177 -6.79 9.07 -10.19
C GLY A 177 -8.08 8.54 -10.81
N LEU A 178 -8.15 7.24 -11.05
CA LEU A 178 -9.34 6.58 -11.62
C LEU A 178 -10.59 6.72 -10.73
N ILE A 179 -10.42 6.63 -9.40
CA ILE A 179 -11.54 6.76 -8.45
C ILE A 179 -11.85 8.20 -8.06
N ALA A 180 -11.02 9.18 -8.43
CA ALA A 180 -11.19 10.58 -8.05
C ALA A 180 -11.85 11.43 -9.13
N ASP A 181 -11.08 11.77 -10.16
CA ASP A 181 -11.54 12.66 -11.24
C ASP A 181 -10.64 12.60 -12.49
N GLU A 182 -11.22 13.06 -13.62
CA GLU A 182 -10.57 13.10 -14.94
C GLU A 182 -9.28 13.92 -14.96
N THR A 183 -9.19 14.99 -14.19
CA THR A 183 -8.03 15.90 -14.20
C THR A 183 -6.81 15.18 -13.60
N MET A 184 -7.01 14.53 -12.45
CA MET A 184 -5.95 13.77 -11.80
C MET A 184 -5.54 12.54 -12.61
N TRP A 185 -6.52 11.81 -13.14
CA TRP A 185 -6.23 10.66 -14.02
C TRP A 185 -5.41 11.10 -15.24
N ALA A 186 -5.80 12.19 -15.92
CA ALA A 186 -5.06 12.69 -17.09
C ALA A 186 -3.64 13.15 -16.73
N GLU A 187 -3.44 13.78 -15.57
CA GLU A 187 -2.10 14.15 -15.08
C GLU A 187 -1.23 12.90 -14.89
N LEU A 188 -1.81 11.84 -14.34
CA LEU A 188 -1.09 10.58 -14.07
C LEU A 188 -0.73 9.82 -15.34
N ILE A 189 -1.63 9.64 -16.30
CA ILE A 189 -1.32 8.91 -17.53
C ILE A 189 -0.38 9.65 -18.49
N ASN A 190 -0.20 10.95 -18.30
CA ASN A 190 0.74 11.77 -19.06
C ASN A 190 2.11 11.94 -18.38
N PHE A 191 2.30 11.37 -17.17
CA PHE A 191 3.56 11.45 -16.45
C PHE A 191 4.59 10.46 -17.01
N ASN A 192 5.82 10.93 -17.20
CA ASN A 192 6.92 10.08 -17.70
C ASN A 192 7.56 9.27 -16.57
N LEU A 193 7.15 8.01 -16.40
CA LEU A 193 7.72 7.10 -15.41
C LEU A 193 9.09 6.52 -15.80
N ALA A 194 9.54 6.66 -17.03
CA ALA A 194 10.89 6.22 -17.42
C ALA A 194 11.97 7.20 -16.93
N GLN A 195 11.59 8.46 -16.75
CA GLN A 195 12.47 9.51 -16.21
C GLN A 195 11.66 10.41 -15.28
N PRO A 196 11.29 9.93 -14.07
CA PRO A 196 10.36 10.62 -13.22
C PRO A 196 10.96 11.92 -12.67
N ASN A 197 10.26 13.02 -12.90
CA ASN A 197 10.53 14.26 -12.18
C ASN A 197 10.02 14.13 -10.75
N LEU A 198 10.93 13.92 -9.79
CA LEU A 198 10.57 13.68 -8.38
C LEU A 198 9.83 14.86 -7.73
N TYR A 199 10.08 16.09 -8.17
CA TYR A 199 9.37 17.27 -7.67
C TYR A 199 7.90 17.26 -8.11
N GLN A 200 7.64 16.95 -9.38
CA GLN A 200 6.29 16.79 -9.90
C GLN A 200 5.59 15.59 -9.24
N LEU A 201 6.29 14.47 -9.11
CA LEU A 201 5.79 13.26 -8.44
C LEU A 201 5.37 13.54 -6.99
N ALA A 202 6.17 14.33 -6.25
CA ALA A 202 5.84 14.76 -4.89
C ALA A 202 4.53 15.56 -4.83
N SER A 203 4.29 16.46 -5.81
CA SER A 203 3.03 17.22 -5.89
C SER A 203 1.83 16.30 -6.16
N MET A 204 1.98 15.34 -7.05
CA MET A 204 0.94 14.36 -7.40
C MET A 204 0.66 13.40 -6.23
N LEU A 205 1.72 12.96 -5.51
CA LEU A 205 1.60 12.17 -4.28
C LEU A 205 0.73 12.88 -3.25
N ASN A 206 0.94 14.18 -3.03
CA ASN A 206 0.16 14.95 -2.07
C ASN A 206 -1.33 14.92 -2.40
N LYS A 207 -1.71 15.09 -3.67
CA LYS A 207 -3.11 14.97 -4.12
C LYS A 207 -3.66 13.56 -3.86
N SER A 208 -2.88 12.54 -4.19
CA SER A 208 -3.24 11.14 -4.03
C SER A 208 -3.50 10.77 -2.56
N VAL A 209 -2.62 11.19 -1.65
CA VAL A 209 -2.79 10.97 -0.21
C VAL A 209 -4.08 11.61 0.32
N ARG A 210 -4.40 12.84 -0.12
CA ARG A 210 -5.64 13.52 0.32
C ARG A 210 -6.91 12.79 -0.13
N ILE A 211 -6.90 12.13 -1.29
CA ILE A 211 -8.01 11.28 -1.73
C ILE A 211 -8.20 10.12 -0.75
N LYS A 212 -7.11 9.41 -0.43
CA LYS A 212 -7.17 8.31 0.53
C LYS A 212 -7.63 8.77 1.91
N GLU A 213 -7.07 9.85 2.45
CA GLU A 213 -7.48 10.41 3.75
C GLU A 213 -8.98 10.69 3.80
N ARG A 214 -9.54 11.31 2.75
CA ARG A 214 -10.97 11.60 2.65
C ARG A 214 -11.80 10.33 2.69
N ILE A 215 -11.46 9.34 1.87
CA ILE A 215 -12.18 8.06 1.79
C ILE A 215 -12.11 7.29 3.12
N VAL A 216 -10.93 7.25 3.75
CA VAL A 216 -10.74 6.58 5.05
C VAL A 216 -11.47 7.31 6.18
N ALA A 217 -11.50 8.65 6.15
CA ALA A 217 -12.23 9.44 7.15
C ALA A 217 -13.74 9.20 7.09
N GLU A 218 -14.28 9.01 5.87
CA GLU A 218 -15.70 8.70 5.65
C GLU A 218 -16.05 7.26 6.04
N ASP A 219 -15.17 6.30 5.78
CA ASP A 219 -15.41 4.87 6.07
C ASP A 219 -14.16 4.20 6.67
N PRO A 220 -13.88 4.40 7.97
CA PRO A 220 -12.68 3.86 8.62
C PRO A 220 -12.58 2.33 8.59
N HIS A 221 -13.72 1.63 8.55
CA HIS A 221 -13.81 0.17 8.69
C HIS A 221 -14.12 -0.59 7.39
N GLU A 222 -14.07 0.11 6.22
CA GLU A 222 -14.27 -0.50 4.89
C GLU A 222 -15.60 -1.26 4.73
N LYS A 223 -16.67 -0.64 5.21
CA LYS A 223 -18.03 -1.19 5.06
C LYS A 223 -18.78 -0.63 3.85
N GLY A 224 -18.32 0.47 3.29
CA GLY A 224 -18.91 1.22 2.19
C GLY A 224 -17.88 1.78 1.22
N ILE A 225 -17.78 3.12 1.11
CA ILE A 225 -16.99 3.81 0.09
C ILE A 225 -15.49 3.46 0.11
N ARG A 226 -14.93 3.07 1.24
CA ARG A 226 -13.51 2.67 1.30
C ARG A 226 -13.20 1.44 0.45
N LYS A 227 -14.22 0.64 0.08
CA LYS A 227 -14.06 -0.46 -0.88
C LYS A 227 -13.64 0.03 -2.28
N ALA A 228 -13.83 1.32 -2.61
CA ALA A 228 -13.30 1.94 -3.82
C ALA A 228 -11.78 1.77 -3.96
N LEU A 229 -11.06 1.76 -2.82
CA LEU A 229 -9.62 1.53 -2.80
C LEU A 229 -9.22 0.10 -3.21
N ASN A 230 -10.17 -0.81 -3.37
CA ASN A 230 -9.96 -2.18 -3.85
C ASN A 230 -10.05 -2.30 -5.39
N LEU A 231 -10.24 -1.22 -6.13
CA LEU A 231 -10.17 -1.25 -7.60
C LEU A 231 -8.79 -1.81 -8.03
N GLY A 232 -8.79 -2.79 -8.92
CA GLY A 232 -7.59 -3.49 -9.35
C GLY A 232 -7.07 -4.58 -8.40
N HIS A 233 -7.69 -4.76 -7.22
CA HIS A 233 -7.14 -5.63 -6.20
C HIS A 233 -7.66 -7.07 -6.26
N THR A 234 -8.85 -7.33 -6.80
CA THR A 234 -9.36 -8.70 -6.88
C THR A 234 -8.50 -9.54 -7.82
N PHE A 235 -8.28 -9.06 -9.03
CA PHE A 235 -7.33 -9.68 -9.96
C PHE A 235 -5.88 -9.49 -9.50
N GLY A 236 -5.53 -8.31 -8.99
CA GLY A 236 -4.18 -7.99 -8.51
C GLY A 236 -3.67 -8.96 -7.45
N HIS A 237 -4.45 -9.26 -6.41
CA HIS A 237 -4.07 -10.21 -5.36
C HIS A 237 -3.91 -11.64 -5.91
N ALA A 238 -4.77 -12.05 -6.85
CA ALA A 238 -4.63 -13.34 -7.51
C ALA A 238 -3.33 -13.40 -8.33
N PHE A 239 -3.02 -12.38 -9.13
CA PHE A 239 -1.77 -12.28 -9.87
C PHE A 239 -0.54 -12.26 -8.97
N GLU A 240 -0.58 -11.50 -7.87
CA GLU A 240 0.51 -11.43 -6.89
C GLU A 240 0.77 -12.80 -6.25
N SER A 241 -0.30 -13.49 -5.82
CA SER A 241 -0.21 -14.82 -5.21
C SER A 241 0.27 -15.88 -6.19
N TRP A 242 -0.18 -15.82 -7.44
CA TRP A 242 0.28 -16.70 -8.53
C TRP A 242 1.77 -16.49 -8.83
N ALA A 243 2.20 -15.21 -8.92
CA ALA A 243 3.58 -14.83 -9.19
C ALA A 243 4.54 -15.20 -8.05
N MET A 244 4.09 -15.18 -6.78
CA MET A 244 4.93 -15.53 -5.62
C MET A 244 5.57 -16.92 -5.71
N LYS A 245 4.88 -17.87 -6.34
CA LYS A 245 5.36 -19.25 -6.52
C LYS A 245 6.28 -19.40 -7.75
N ARG A 246 6.41 -18.36 -8.58
CA ARG A 246 7.12 -18.37 -9.87
C ARG A 246 8.17 -17.25 -9.89
N GLN A 247 7.84 -16.13 -10.50
CA GLN A 247 8.63 -14.92 -10.50
C GLN A 247 7.86 -13.83 -9.73
N PRO A 248 8.21 -13.56 -8.46
CA PRO A 248 7.52 -12.58 -7.66
C PRO A 248 7.53 -11.19 -8.30
N VAL A 249 6.39 -10.51 -8.22
CA VAL A 249 6.25 -9.11 -8.63
C VAL A 249 5.94 -8.23 -7.41
N LEU A 250 6.29 -6.95 -7.49
CA LEU A 250 5.92 -5.99 -6.44
C LEU A 250 4.40 -5.77 -6.45
N HIS A 251 3.83 -5.50 -5.28
CA HIS A 251 2.38 -5.32 -5.08
C HIS A 251 1.76 -4.36 -6.11
N GLY A 252 2.34 -3.17 -6.32
CA GLY A 252 1.80 -2.22 -7.27
C GLY A 252 1.80 -2.69 -8.73
N TYR A 253 2.73 -3.57 -9.11
CA TYR A 253 2.68 -4.22 -10.43
C TYR A 253 1.45 -5.13 -10.54
N ALA A 254 1.20 -5.91 -9.52
CA ALA A 254 0.01 -6.77 -9.47
C ALA A 254 -1.28 -5.94 -9.52
N VAL A 255 -1.34 -4.82 -8.78
CA VAL A 255 -2.48 -3.89 -8.83
C VAL A 255 -2.63 -3.26 -10.23
N ALA A 256 -1.53 -2.83 -10.87
CA ALA A 256 -1.58 -2.32 -12.25
C ALA A 256 -2.14 -3.35 -13.22
N PHE A 257 -1.71 -4.61 -13.11
CA PHE A 257 -2.24 -5.71 -13.93
C PHE A 257 -3.72 -5.97 -13.63
N GLY A 258 -4.12 -5.93 -12.35
CA GLY A 258 -5.53 -6.06 -11.96
C GLY A 258 -6.40 -4.93 -12.49
N LEU A 259 -5.87 -3.69 -12.57
CA LEU A 259 -6.58 -2.58 -13.20
C LEU A 259 -6.90 -2.85 -14.68
N ILE A 260 -6.03 -3.53 -15.44
CA ILE A 260 -6.31 -3.91 -16.83
C ILE A 260 -7.57 -4.77 -16.91
N ALA A 261 -7.64 -5.84 -16.09
CA ALA A 261 -8.75 -6.77 -16.08
C ALA A 261 -10.05 -6.11 -15.58
N GLU A 262 -9.99 -5.37 -14.47
CA GLU A 262 -11.17 -4.74 -13.88
C GLU A 262 -11.69 -3.56 -14.73
N LEU A 263 -10.84 -2.83 -15.43
CA LEU A 263 -11.28 -1.81 -16.41
C LEU A 263 -11.93 -2.44 -17.65
N TYR A 264 -11.46 -3.60 -18.12
CA TYR A 264 -12.16 -4.35 -19.17
C TYR A 264 -13.58 -4.71 -18.70
N LEU A 265 -13.72 -5.31 -17.51
CA LEU A 265 -15.03 -5.63 -16.94
C LEU A 265 -15.90 -4.37 -16.75
N ALA A 266 -15.30 -3.26 -16.36
CA ALA A 266 -16.02 -1.99 -16.25
C ALA A 266 -16.62 -1.54 -17.60
N THR A 267 -15.91 -1.76 -18.73
CA THR A 267 -16.47 -1.41 -20.05
C THR A 267 -17.62 -2.34 -20.48
N THR A 268 -17.62 -3.59 -20.05
CA THR A 268 -18.65 -4.57 -20.45
C THR A 268 -19.86 -4.56 -19.54
N GLN A 269 -19.69 -4.21 -18.25
CA GLN A 269 -20.76 -4.35 -17.26
C GLN A 269 -21.30 -3.02 -16.71
N THR A 270 -20.50 -1.94 -16.75
CA THR A 270 -20.87 -0.66 -16.10
C THR A 270 -20.70 0.55 -17.02
N ASP A 271 -20.61 0.34 -18.33
CA ASP A 271 -20.52 1.36 -19.37
C ASP A 271 -19.29 2.30 -19.24
N PHE A 272 -18.19 1.84 -18.61
CA PHE A 272 -16.95 2.62 -18.52
C PHE A 272 -16.44 2.96 -19.92
N PRO A 273 -16.02 4.21 -20.21
CA PRO A 273 -15.60 4.63 -21.55
C PRO A 273 -14.41 3.82 -22.07
N THR A 274 -14.60 3.09 -23.17
CA THR A 274 -13.58 2.24 -23.80
C THR A 274 -12.28 3.00 -24.12
N GLU A 275 -12.40 4.27 -24.53
CA GLU A 275 -11.22 5.10 -24.81
C GLU A 275 -10.38 5.35 -23.55
N ARG A 276 -11.00 5.61 -22.41
CA ARG A 276 -10.31 5.79 -21.13
C ARG A 276 -9.65 4.49 -20.65
N MET A 277 -10.34 3.37 -20.82
CA MET A 277 -9.77 2.04 -20.56
C MET A 277 -8.52 1.82 -21.42
N ARG A 278 -8.59 2.03 -22.75
CA ARG A 278 -7.44 1.85 -23.66
C ARG A 278 -6.25 2.75 -23.30
N GLN A 279 -6.48 4.01 -22.98
CA GLN A 279 -5.43 4.96 -22.59
C GLN A 279 -4.74 4.48 -21.30
N THR A 280 -5.50 4.01 -20.31
CA THR A 280 -4.97 3.49 -19.05
C THR A 280 -4.21 2.18 -19.26
N VAL A 281 -4.75 1.25 -20.06
CA VAL A 281 -4.10 -0.03 -20.38
C VAL A 281 -2.79 0.20 -21.14
N ASN A 282 -2.77 1.10 -22.11
CA ASN A 282 -1.55 1.44 -22.86
C ASN A 282 -0.45 2.00 -21.93
N PHE A 283 -0.84 2.88 -20.99
CA PHE A 283 0.10 3.38 -19.99
C PHE A 283 0.64 2.25 -19.10
N ILE A 284 -0.23 1.38 -18.61
CA ILE A 284 0.19 0.27 -17.75
C ILE A 284 1.14 -0.66 -18.51
N ARG A 285 0.80 -1.05 -19.73
CA ARG A 285 1.66 -1.94 -20.53
C ARG A 285 3.02 -1.33 -20.85
N ALA A 286 3.07 -0.03 -21.13
CA ALA A 286 4.31 0.67 -21.43
C ALA A 286 5.32 0.66 -20.28
N TYR A 287 4.84 0.70 -19.03
CA TYR A 287 5.72 0.84 -17.86
C TYR A 287 5.82 -0.41 -16.97
N TYR A 288 4.80 -1.28 -16.97
CA TYR A 288 4.74 -2.45 -16.10
C TYR A 288 4.93 -3.77 -16.85
N GLY A 289 4.79 -3.75 -18.18
CA GLY A 289 4.82 -4.97 -18.98
C GLY A 289 3.58 -5.86 -18.77
N SER A 290 3.79 -7.17 -18.66
CA SER A 290 2.72 -8.15 -18.47
C SER A 290 3.20 -9.36 -17.65
N LEU A 291 2.27 -10.18 -17.18
CA LEU A 291 2.56 -11.51 -16.60
C LEU A 291 2.44 -12.58 -17.69
N PRO A 292 3.31 -13.60 -17.70
CA PRO A 292 3.29 -14.68 -18.70
C PRO A 292 2.25 -15.75 -18.33
N ILE A 293 1.01 -15.35 -18.06
CA ILE A 293 -0.09 -16.29 -17.78
C ILE A 293 -0.59 -16.94 -19.07
N THR A 294 -1.10 -18.15 -18.93
CA THR A 294 -1.72 -18.94 -20.01
C THR A 294 -3.12 -19.37 -19.60
N CYS A 295 -3.93 -19.91 -20.52
CA CYS A 295 -5.23 -20.45 -20.19
C CYS A 295 -5.16 -21.59 -19.14
N ASN A 296 -4.02 -22.27 -19.03
CA ASN A 296 -3.82 -23.34 -18.03
C ASN A 296 -3.72 -22.79 -16.59
N ASP A 297 -3.43 -21.50 -16.43
CA ASP A 297 -3.33 -20.83 -15.13
C ASP A 297 -4.70 -20.31 -14.63
N TYR A 298 -5.72 -20.24 -15.49
CA TYR A 298 -7.03 -19.68 -15.14
C TYR A 298 -7.70 -20.39 -13.95
N PRO A 299 -7.72 -21.74 -13.85
CA PRO A 299 -8.31 -22.39 -12.69
C PRO A 299 -7.62 -21.98 -11.36
N GLU A 300 -6.27 -21.87 -11.33
CA GLU A 300 -5.54 -21.43 -10.14
C GLU A 300 -5.87 -19.98 -9.81
N LEU A 301 -5.94 -19.09 -10.80
CA LEU A 301 -6.25 -17.67 -10.59
C LEU A 301 -7.69 -17.49 -10.06
N ILE A 302 -8.67 -18.22 -10.60
CA ILE A 302 -10.07 -18.18 -10.14
C ILE A 302 -10.16 -18.67 -8.68
N GLU A 303 -9.47 -19.77 -8.34
CA GLU A 303 -9.41 -20.27 -6.96
C GLU A 303 -8.81 -19.25 -6.00
N LEU A 304 -7.73 -18.57 -6.41
CA LEU A 304 -7.12 -17.50 -5.61
C LEU A 304 -8.09 -16.31 -5.42
N MET A 305 -8.90 -15.99 -6.42
CA MET A 305 -9.91 -14.93 -6.29
C MET A 305 -11.04 -15.35 -5.33
N HIS A 306 -11.45 -16.62 -5.30
CA HIS A 306 -12.44 -17.12 -4.32
C HIS A 306 -11.96 -16.99 -2.87
N HIS A 307 -10.66 -17.05 -2.61
CA HIS A 307 -10.09 -16.86 -1.28
C HIS A 307 -9.96 -15.40 -0.84
N ASP A 308 -10.33 -14.42 -1.68
CA ASP A 308 -10.26 -13.00 -1.29
C ASP A 308 -11.27 -12.69 -0.16
N LYS A 309 -10.80 -11.99 0.87
CA LYS A 309 -11.58 -11.59 2.06
C LYS A 309 -12.84 -10.78 1.77
N LYS A 310 -12.92 -10.18 0.59
CA LYS A 310 -14.06 -9.35 0.14
C LYS A 310 -15.28 -10.16 -0.28
N ASN A 311 -15.11 -11.47 -0.50
CA ASN A 311 -16.17 -12.33 -1.00
C ASN A 311 -17.23 -12.64 0.07
N ARG A 312 -18.46 -12.82 -0.39
CA ARG A 312 -19.59 -13.25 0.42
C ARG A 312 -20.10 -14.57 -0.14
N GLY A 313 -19.83 -15.66 0.55
CA GLY A 313 -20.17 -17.01 0.04
C GLY A 313 -19.30 -17.37 -1.17
N ASN A 314 -19.95 -17.85 -2.26
CA ASN A 314 -19.25 -18.25 -3.49
C ASN A 314 -19.18 -17.12 -4.55
N GLU A 315 -19.68 -15.93 -4.25
CA GLU A 315 -19.70 -14.83 -5.20
C GLU A 315 -18.39 -14.03 -5.10
N ILE A 316 -17.77 -13.77 -6.25
CA ILE A 316 -16.57 -12.93 -6.32
C ILE A 316 -17.00 -11.48 -6.47
N ASN A 317 -16.62 -10.65 -5.49
CA ASN A 317 -16.93 -9.24 -5.46
C ASN A 317 -15.76 -8.40 -5.97
N VAL A 318 -16.08 -7.45 -6.83
CA VAL A 318 -15.12 -6.50 -7.41
C VAL A 318 -15.61 -5.05 -7.22
N THR A 319 -14.68 -4.11 -7.31
CA THR A 319 -15.00 -2.70 -7.50
C THR A 319 -14.84 -2.36 -8.97
N LEU A 320 -15.86 -1.82 -9.60
CA LEU A 320 -15.83 -1.35 -10.98
C LEU A 320 -16.09 0.16 -11.06
N LEU A 321 -16.02 0.71 -12.25
CA LEU A 321 -16.26 2.13 -12.52
C LEU A 321 -17.29 2.27 -13.66
N GLY A 322 -18.29 3.16 -13.51
CA GLY A 322 -19.17 3.61 -14.60
C GLY A 322 -18.55 4.75 -15.43
N GLY A 323 -17.49 5.38 -14.89
CA GLY A 323 -16.70 6.46 -15.47
C GLY A 323 -15.60 6.82 -14.48
N ILE A 324 -14.64 7.67 -14.88
CA ILE A 324 -13.62 8.14 -13.94
C ILE A 324 -14.31 8.93 -12.83
N GLY A 325 -14.10 8.51 -11.56
CA GLY A 325 -14.78 9.08 -10.39
C GLY A 325 -16.19 8.52 -10.11
N ASP A 326 -16.78 7.73 -11.03
CA ASP A 326 -18.07 7.06 -10.81
C ASP A 326 -17.83 5.62 -10.31
N ILE A 327 -17.79 5.45 -8.99
CA ILE A 327 -17.41 4.23 -8.31
C ILE A 327 -18.62 3.30 -8.14
N ARG A 328 -18.46 2.02 -8.51
CA ARG A 328 -19.43 0.94 -8.35
C ARG A 328 -18.84 -0.15 -7.45
N ILE A 329 -19.09 -0.05 -6.14
CA ILE A 329 -18.67 -1.08 -5.17
C ILE A 329 -19.60 -2.29 -5.19
N ASP A 330 -19.13 -3.42 -4.64
CA ASP A 330 -19.92 -4.65 -4.46
C ASP A 330 -20.54 -5.16 -5.77
N GLN A 331 -19.82 -5.08 -6.89
CA GLN A 331 -20.22 -5.70 -8.15
C GLN A 331 -19.85 -7.19 -8.13
N THR A 332 -20.76 -8.04 -8.56
CA THR A 332 -20.53 -9.48 -8.62
C THR A 332 -20.18 -9.89 -10.04
N ILE A 333 -19.16 -10.73 -10.18
CA ILE A 333 -18.71 -11.28 -11.46
C ILE A 333 -18.78 -12.80 -11.49
N THR A 334 -19.00 -13.36 -12.66
CA THR A 334 -19.04 -14.80 -12.93
C THR A 334 -17.66 -15.33 -13.31
N GLU A 335 -17.45 -16.65 -13.27
CA GLU A 335 -16.22 -17.27 -13.79
C GLU A 335 -16.01 -17.00 -15.29
N GLU A 336 -17.08 -16.83 -16.06
CA GLU A 336 -16.99 -16.50 -17.48
C GLU A 336 -16.46 -15.07 -17.66
N ASP A 337 -17.00 -14.11 -16.92
CA ASP A 337 -16.48 -12.74 -16.90
C ASP A 337 -14.99 -12.70 -16.55
N ILE A 338 -14.56 -13.52 -15.59
CA ILE A 338 -13.13 -13.60 -15.21
C ILE A 338 -12.29 -14.13 -16.36
N LYS A 339 -12.74 -15.19 -17.05
CA LYS A 339 -12.01 -15.76 -18.20
C LYS A 339 -11.88 -14.75 -19.34
N GLU A 340 -12.95 -14.03 -19.66
CA GLU A 340 -12.93 -12.96 -20.67
C GLU A 340 -11.94 -11.84 -20.27
N ALA A 341 -11.93 -11.41 -19.00
CA ALA A 341 -11.00 -10.42 -18.51
C ALA A 341 -9.53 -10.91 -18.54
N LEU A 342 -9.29 -12.19 -18.24
CA LEU A 342 -7.98 -12.81 -18.34
C LEU A 342 -7.51 -12.96 -19.80
N ASP A 343 -8.43 -13.28 -20.74
CA ASP A 343 -8.12 -13.31 -22.17
C ASP A 343 -7.75 -11.90 -22.67
N PHE A 344 -8.53 -10.88 -22.28
CA PHE A 344 -8.18 -9.49 -22.59
C PHE A 344 -6.83 -9.09 -22.01
N PHE A 345 -6.55 -9.44 -20.75
CA PHE A 345 -5.26 -9.16 -20.11
C PHE A 345 -4.10 -9.78 -20.87
N ARG A 346 -4.26 -10.99 -21.37
CA ARG A 346 -3.21 -11.74 -22.08
C ARG A 346 -2.99 -11.26 -23.52
N GLU A 347 -4.05 -10.94 -24.24
CA GLU A 347 -4.05 -10.72 -25.70
C GLU A 347 -4.28 -9.25 -26.10
N GLY A 348 -4.86 -8.45 -25.23
CA GLY A 348 -5.31 -7.05 -25.43
C GLY A 348 -4.22 -5.96 -25.37
#